data_221eebaa17e938ef67de21bac6df857d
#
_entry.id   221eebaa17e938ef67de21bac6df857d
#
_cell.length_a   1.000
_cell.length_b   1.000
_cell.length_c   1.000
_cell.angle_alpha   90.00
_cell.angle_beta   90.00
_cell.angle_gamma   90.00
#
_symmetry.space_group_name_H-M   'P 1'
#
loop_
_entity.id
_entity.type
_entity.pdbx_description
1 polymer ?
#
loop_
_entity_poly.entity_id
_entity_poly.type
_entity_poly.pdbx_seq_one_letter_code
_entity_poly.pdbx_strand_id
1 'polypeptide(L)'
;LMDDEFRSHASIEDKMSFICADGETGKLIDVLPTRKLPRLTSYFLGCTNPEEVEFLVTDMNAAYFQLTKRVLPNAKVVIDRFHIVKHMNQAFNELRIREMNELRKAGQKSQAEKLKKNWRFLLKNRANINHYEYKTWKSFRAPKYPFLTEAMMIDRLLEFSPPLKEAYPFFHELVEAFRDKDPDLFFSLLAELPETLDDSFREKLQNLLTYEEGITNAMIYPYSNGKIEAKNTHIKTMKRVSYG
;
A
#
# COMPACT_ATOMS: atom_id res chain seq x y z
N LEU A 1 1.90 17.37 11.56
CA LEU A 1 1.74 16.19 12.43
C LEU A 1 1.85 14.91 11.62
N MET A 2 2.49 13.89 12.15
CA MET A 2 2.48 12.52 11.63
C MET A 2 1.92 11.58 12.67
N ASP A 3 1.12 10.61 12.28
CA ASP A 3 0.65 9.55 13.16
C ASP A 3 0.88 8.15 12.57
N ASP A 4 0.92 7.15 13.44
CA ASP A 4 1.03 5.74 13.07
C ASP A 4 0.55 4.87 14.26
N GLU A 5 0.42 3.58 14.02
CA GLU A 5 -0.01 2.60 15.01
C GLU A 5 1.04 1.50 15.18
N PHE A 6 1.15 1.00 16.39
CA PHE A 6 1.96 -0.18 16.64
C PHE A 6 1.31 -1.11 17.68
N ARG A 7 1.69 -2.39 17.64
CA ARG A 7 1.15 -3.37 18.57
C ARG A 7 1.61 -3.05 20.00
N SER A 8 0.62 -2.89 20.89
CA SER A 8 0.84 -2.62 22.32
C SER A 8 1.60 -3.75 23.01
N HIS A 9 2.14 -3.46 24.21
CA HIS A 9 2.64 -4.49 25.11
C HIS A 9 1.48 -5.34 25.67
N ALA A 10 1.76 -6.59 26.04
CA ALA A 10 0.75 -7.53 26.53
C ALA A 10 0.03 -7.07 27.82
N SER A 11 0.66 -6.17 28.61
CA SER A 11 0.07 -5.58 29.82
C SER A 11 -0.92 -4.43 29.55
N ILE A 12 -1.05 -3.97 28.29
CA ILE A 12 -1.96 -2.91 27.90
C ILE A 12 -3.23 -3.52 27.38
N GLU A 13 -4.39 -3.06 27.85
CA GLU A 13 -5.71 -3.57 27.49
C GLU A 13 -5.97 -3.51 25.98
N ASP A 14 -5.59 -2.40 25.33
CA ASP A 14 -5.73 -2.24 23.89
C ASP A 14 -4.56 -2.89 23.14
N LYS A 15 -4.90 -3.71 22.13
CA LYS A 15 -3.90 -4.42 21.30
C LYS A 15 -3.02 -3.49 20.46
N MET A 16 -3.46 -2.27 20.23
CA MET A 16 -2.78 -1.28 19.40
C MET A 16 -2.64 0.05 20.15
N SER A 17 -1.44 0.60 20.13
CA SER A 17 -1.11 1.93 20.62
C SER A 17 -1.03 2.91 19.44
N PHE A 18 -1.37 4.15 19.71
CA PHE A 18 -1.21 5.27 18.78
C PHE A 18 0.07 6.03 19.10
N ILE A 19 0.76 6.52 18.10
CA ILE A 19 1.96 7.34 18.22
C ILE A 19 1.81 8.58 17.33
N CYS A 20 2.20 9.73 17.83
CA CYS A 20 2.28 10.95 17.03
C CYS A 20 3.63 11.65 17.18
N ALA A 21 4.04 12.28 16.09
CA ALA A 21 5.31 12.99 15.99
C ALA A 21 5.19 14.26 15.16
N ASP A 22 6.08 15.18 15.41
CA ASP A 22 6.24 16.36 14.58
C ASP A 22 6.77 15.99 13.18
N GLY A 23 6.11 16.47 12.13
CA GLY A 23 6.41 16.12 10.74
C GLY A 23 7.72 16.68 10.22
N GLU A 24 8.15 17.84 10.71
CA GLU A 24 9.37 18.50 10.26
C GLU A 24 10.59 17.93 10.96
N THR A 25 10.56 17.89 12.28
CA THR A 25 11.70 17.47 13.11
C THR A 25 11.77 15.97 13.31
N GLY A 26 10.63 15.27 13.19
CA GLY A 26 10.47 13.88 13.56
C GLY A 26 10.49 13.67 15.09
N LYS A 27 10.41 14.74 15.91
CA LYS A 27 10.37 14.62 17.36
C LYS A 27 9.07 13.93 17.79
N LEU A 28 9.21 12.95 18.67
CA LEU A 28 8.06 12.29 19.27
C LEU A 28 7.26 13.31 20.11
N ILE A 29 5.97 13.42 19.85
CA ILE A 29 5.05 14.23 20.64
C ILE A 29 4.48 13.38 21.76
N ASP A 30 3.83 12.25 21.41
CA ASP A 30 3.24 11.38 22.43
C ASP A 30 3.04 9.95 21.93
N VAL A 31 2.81 9.04 22.89
CA VAL A 31 2.43 7.64 22.67
C VAL A 31 1.23 7.31 23.55
N LEU A 32 0.08 7.06 22.91
CA LEU A 32 -1.15 6.74 23.63
C LEU A 32 -1.36 5.20 23.67
N PRO A 33 -1.78 4.63 24.81
CA PRO A 33 -1.95 3.18 24.96
C PRO A 33 -3.19 2.64 24.25
N THR A 34 -3.79 3.43 23.35
CA THR A 34 -5.01 3.09 22.62
C THR A 34 -5.08 3.87 21.31
N ARG A 35 -5.76 3.29 20.33
CA ARG A 35 -6.14 3.94 19.06
C ARG A 35 -7.64 4.25 18.97
N LYS A 36 -8.39 4.04 20.04
CA LYS A 36 -9.85 4.24 20.02
C LYS A 36 -10.21 5.71 19.86
N LEU A 37 -11.06 6.01 18.87
CA LEU A 37 -11.44 7.37 18.51
C LEU A 37 -11.89 8.26 19.69
N PRO A 38 -12.75 7.78 20.63
CA PRO A 38 -13.17 8.62 21.75
C PRO A 38 -11.98 9.11 22.59
N ARG A 39 -10.99 8.24 22.81
CA ARG A 39 -9.78 8.58 23.56
C ARG A 39 -8.87 9.54 22.78
N LEU A 40 -8.67 9.29 21.49
CA LEU A 40 -7.90 10.20 20.63
C LEU A 40 -8.59 11.56 20.52
N THR A 41 -9.91 11.61 20.36
CA THR A 41 -10.67 12.87 20.35
C THR A 41 -10.46 13.66 21.64
N SER A 42 -10.61 13.01 22.81
CA SER A 42 -10.40 13.68 24.11
C SER A 42 -8.96 14.17 24.27
N TYR A 43 -7.98 13.41 23.80
CA TYR A 43 -6.58 13.81 23.84
C TYR A 43 -6.33 15.06 23.01
N PHE A 44 -6.72 15.06 21.73
CA PHE A 44 -6.49 16.20 20.83
C PHE A 44 -7.28 17.45 21.21
N LEU A 45 -8.48 17.30 21.78
CA LEU A 45 -9.25 18.44 22.33
C LEU A 45 -8.57 19.06 23.55
N GLY A 46 -7.71 18.33 24.25
CA GLY A 46 -6.91 18.85 25.38
C GLY A 46 -5.56 19.43 24.95
N CYS A 47 -5.18 19.34 23.68
CA CYS A 47 -3.94 19.93 23.17
C CYS A 47 -4.08 21.45 23.05
N THR A 48 -2.96 22.17 23.27
CA THR A 48 -2.87 23.60 22.97
C THR A 48 -2.61 23.80 21.48
N ASN A 49 -3.25 24.80 20.89
CA ASN A 49 -3.05 25.23 19.50
C ASN A 49 -3.29 24.18 18.42
N PRO A 50 -4.38 23.39 18.44
CA PRO A 50 -4.69 22.42 17.39
C PRO A 50 -4.89 23.06 16.00
N GLU A 51 -5.21 24.36 15.97
CA GLU A 51 -5.36 25.18 14.76
C GLU A 51 -4.03 25.46 14.04
N GLU A 52 -2.89 25.30 14.70
CA GLU A 52 -1.56 25.46 14.10
C GLU A 52 -1.14 24.22 13.29
N VAL A 53 -1.88 23.12 13.39
CA VAL A 53 -1.58 21.91 12.60
C VAL A 53 -2.09 22.09 11.18
N GLU A 54 -1.18 22.31 10.24
CA GLU A 54 -1.49 22.49 8.81
C GLU A 54 -1.67 21.17 8.06
N PHE A 55 -0.95 20.12 8.47
CA PHE A 55 -1.00 18.81 7.83
C PHE A 55 -1.03 17.69 8.86
N LEU A 56 -1.87 16.68 8.59
CA LEU A 56 -1.81 15.38 9.25
C LEU A 56 -1.43 14.31 8.24
N VAL A 57 -0.27 13.66 8.43
CA VAL A 57 0.14 12.50 7.63
C VAL A 57 -0.27 11.23 8.36
N THR A 58 -1.08 10.41 7.72
CA THR A 58 -1.70 9.21 8.33
C THR A 58 -1.82 8.06 7.34
N ASP A 59 -2.11 6.88 7.84
CA ASP A 59 -2.48 5.72 7.04
C ASP A 59 -3.88 5.86 6.42
N MET A 60 -4.23 4.95 5.50
CA MET A 60 -5.56 4.87 4.90
C MET A 60 -6.59 4.34 5.93
N ASN A 61 -6.97 5.21 6.89
CA ASN A 61 -7.94 4.88 7.91
C ASN A 61 -9.01 5.98 7.97
N ALA A 62 -10.24 5.66 7.51
CA ALA A 62 -11.36 6.60 7.48
C ALA A 62 -11.67 7.23 8.86
N ALA A 63 -11.39 6.51 9.95
CA ALA A 63 -11.60 6.99 11.30
C ALA A 63 -10.71 8.22 11.62
N TYR A 64 -9.46 8.23 11.13
CA TYR A 64 -8.55 9.36 11.33
C TYR A 64 -8.94 10.59 10.51
N PHE A 65 -9.52 10.40 9.33
CA PHE A 65 -10.09 11.50 8.54
C PHE A 65 -11.22 12.20 9.31
N GLN A 66 -12.11 11.43 9.94
CA GLN A 66 -13.18 11.99 10.76
C GLN A 66 -12.64 12.67 12.02
N LEU A 67 -11.63 12.08 12.66
CA LEU A 67 -10.97 12.66 13.82
C LEU A 67 -10.36 14.01 13.46
N THR A 68 -9.59 14.08 12.37
CA THR A 68 -8.91 15.30 11.91
C THR A 68 -9.91 16.44 11.72
N LYS A 69 -11.02 16.20 11.03
CA LYS A 69 -12.08 17.21 10.82
C LYS A 69 -12.69 17.75 12.11
N ARG A 70 -12.64 16.97 13.21
CA ARG A 70 -13.21 17.36 14.50
C ARG A 70 -12.24 18.10 15.39
N VAL A 71 -10.96 17.75 15.36
CA VAL A 71 -9.97 18.19 16.36
C VAL A 71 -8.83 19.02 15.79
N LEU A 72 -8.61 19.01 14.47
CA LEU A 72 -7.56 19.75 13.78
C LEU A 72 -8.20 20.55 12.61
N PRO A 73 -8.85 21.69 12.89
CA PRO A 73 -9.75 22.36 11.94
C PRO A 73 -9.07 22.85 10.65
N ASN A 74 -7.77 23.15 10.73
CA ASN A 74 -6.99 23.67 9.60
C ASN A 74 -6.13 22.61 8.90
N ALA A 75 -6.09 21.38 9.44
CA ALA A 75 -5.22 20.36 8.94
C ALA A 75 -5.72 19.72 7.63
N LYS A 76 -4.88 19.69 6.62
CA LYS A 76 -5.06 18.87 5.43
C LYS A 76 -4.58 17.45 5.71
N VAL A 77 -5.41 16.46 5.39
CA VAL A 77 -5.02 15.06 5.53
C VAL A 77 -4.15 14.66 4.33
N VAL A 78 -3.01 14.07 4.61
CA VAL A 78 -2.09 13.49 3.61
C VAL A 78 -1.97 12.00 3.91
N ILE A 79 -2.35 11.14 2.98
CA ILE A 79 -2.15 9.70 3.15
C ILE A 79 -0.69 9.36 2.86
N ASP A 80 -0.09 8.53 3.71
CA ASP A 80 1.27 8.06 3.43
C ASP A 80 1.34 7.26 2.13
N ARG A 81 2.23 7.69 1.23
CA ARG A 81 2.40 7.15 -0.12
C ARG A 81 2.66 5.65 -0.14
N PHE A 82 3.39 5.15 0.86
CA PHE A 82 3.68 3.73 0.98
C PHE A 82 2.38 2.91 1.10
N HIS A 83 1.40 3.38 1.86
CA HIS A 83 0.13 2.68 2.06
C HIS A 83 -0.74 2.68 0.80
N ILE A 84 -0.71 3.74 0.00
CA ILE A 84 -1.42 3.80 -1.28
C ILE A 84 -0.84 2.78 -2.28
N VAL A 85 0.47 2.81 -2.49
CA VAL A 85 1.16 1.86 -3.38
C VAL A 85 1.01 0.42 -2.88
N LYS A 86 1.13 0.21 -1.58
CA LYS A 86 0.91 -1.10 -0.95
C LYS A 86 -0.50 -1.61 -1.20
N HIS A 87 -1.53 -0.76 -1.12
CA HIS A 87 -2.92 -1.14 -1.38
C HIS A 87 -3.11 -1.61 -2.82
N MET A 88 -2.60 -0.87 -3.81
CA MET A 88 -2.65 -1.26 -5.22
C MET A 88 -1.89 -2.57 -5.47
N ASN A 89 -0.67 -2.70 -4.95
CA ASN A 89 0.13 -3.92 -5.04
C ASN A 89 -0.59 -5.12 -4.42
N GLN A 90 -1.26 -4.92 -3.29
CA GLN A 90 -2.01 -5.96 -2.59
C GLN A 90 -3.23 -6.40 -3.40
N ALA A 91 -3.98 -5.47 -4.00
CA ALA A 91 -5.13 -5.78 -4.85
C ALA A 91 -4.71 -6.71 -6.01
N PHE A 92 -3.66 -6.35 -6.74
CA PHE A 92 -3.16 -7.16 -7.85
C PHE A 92 -2.55 -8.49 -7.38
N ASN A 93 -1.82 -8.51 -6.27
CA ASN A 93 -1.23 -9.74 -5.74
C ASN A 93 -2.29 -10.72 -5.21
N GLU A 94 -3.39 -10.27 -4.67
CA GLU A 94 -4.51 -11.12 -4.26
C GLU A 94 -5.20 -11.76 -5.46
N LEU A 95 -5.42 -11.02 -6.55
CA LEU A 95 -5.87 -11.58 -7.82
C LEU A 95 -4.91 -12.68 -8.29
N ARG A 96 -3.61 -12.40 -8.32
CA ARG A 96 -2.59 -13.40 -8.68
C ARG A 96 -2.64 -14.66 -7.80
N ILE A 97 -2.84 -14.50 -6.49
CA ILE A 97 -2.92 -15.66 -5.57
C ILE A 97 -4.17 -16.49 -5.85
N ARG A 98 -5.29 -15.86 -6.13
CA ARG A 98 -6.53 -16.52 -6.49
C ARG A 98 -6.38 -17.31 -7.78
N GLU A 99 -5.88 -16.68 -8.84
CA GLU A 99 -5.61 -17.32 -10.13
C GLU A 99 -4.62 -18.49 -10.02
N MET A 100 -3.56 -18.32 -9.23
CA MET A 100 -2.63 -19.39 -8.91
C MET A 100 -3.32 -20.59 -8.25
N ASN A 101 -4.29 -20.34 -7.37
CA ASN A 101 -5.03 -21.41 -6.71
C ASN A 101 -6.02 -22.10 -7.67
N GLU A 102 -6.67 -21.37 -8.57
CA GLU A 102 -7.51 -21.95 -9.62
C GLU A 102 -6.70 -22.83 -10.58
N LEU A 103 -5.52 -22.40 -11.00
CA LEU A 103 -4.60 -23.22 -11.79
C LEU A 103 -4.22 -24.53 -11.06
N ARG A 104 -4.03 -24.50 -9.75
CA ARG A 104 -3.76 -25.71 -8.96
C ARG A 104 -4.94 -26.66 -8.94
N LYS A 105 -6.16 -26.13 -8.75
CA LYS A 105 -7.39 -26.93 -8.79
C LYS A 105 -7.61 -27.57 -10.17
N ALA A 106 -7.29 -26.85 -11.24
CA ALA A 106 -7.34 -27.33 -12.62
C ALA A 106 -6.21 -28.30 -12.98
N GLY A 107 -5.36 -28.71 -12.05
CA GLY A 107 -4.24 -29.61 -12.30
C GLY A 107 -3.00 -28.96 -12.93
N GLN A 108 -3.02 -27.69 -13.22
CA GLN A 108 -1.94 -26.92 -13.88
C GLN A 108 -0.86 -26.47 -12.87
N LYS A 109 -0.37 -27.42 -12.07
CA LYS A 109 0.58 -27.17 -10.96
C LYS A 109 1.85 -26.44 -11.40
N SER A 110 2.37 -26.74 -12.60
CA SER A 110 3.59 -26.10 -13.13
C SER A 110 3.39 -24.60 -13.34
N GLN A 111 2.25 -24.17 -13.91
CA GLN A 111 1.93 -22.76 -14.14
C GLN A 111 1.72 -22.03 -12.81
N ALA A 112 0.99 -22.63 -11.88
CA ALA A 112 0.80 -22.09 -10.53
C ALA A 112 2.13 -21.83 -9.80
N GLU A 113 3.08 -22.78 -9.88
CA GLU A 113 4.41 -22.60 -9.27
C GLU A 113 5.24 -21.48 -9.95
N LYS A 114 5.08 -21.28 -11.26
CA LYS A 114 5.72 -20.16 -11.97
C LYS A 114 5.16 -18.80 -11.49
N LEU A 115 3.84 -18.66 -11.38
CA LEU A 115 3.20 -17.47 -10.80
C LEU A 115 3.65 -17.22 -9.36
N LYS A 116 3.80 -18.28 -8.54
CA LYS A 116 4.26 -18.19 -7.17
C LYS A 116 5.71 -17.70 -7.06
N LYS A 117 6.60 -18.21 -7.89
CA LYS A 117 8.05 -17.91 -7.80
C LYS A 117 8.42 -16.55 -8.39
N ASN A 118 7.66 -16.08 -9.37
CA ASN A 118 8.01 -14.88 -10.14
C ASN A 118 7.09 -13.67 -9.87
N TRP A 119 6.31 -13.67 -8.82
CA TRP A 119 5.32 -12.63 -8.53
C TRP A 119 5.90 -11.20 -8.47
N ARG A 120 7.17 -11.05 -8.02
CA ARG A 120 7.82 -9.73 -7.94
C ARG A 120 8.00 -9.06 -9.29
N PHE A 121 8.13 -9.83 -10.36
CA PHE A 121 8.24 -9.28 -11.71
C PHE A 121 6.92 -8.68 -12.20
N LEU A 122 5.79 -9.25 -11.79
CA LEU A 122 4.47 -8.70 -12.10
C LEU A 122 4.19 -7.36 -11.40
N LEU A 123 4.83 -7.11 -10.26
CA LEU A 123 4.74 -5.84 -9.51
C LEU A 123 5.90 -4.89 -9.79
N LYS A 124 6.84 -5.28 -10.65
CA LYS A 124 8.00 -4.45 -10.98
C LYS A 124 7.59 -3.27 -11.83
N ASN A 125 8.09 -2.07 -11.50
CA ASN A 125 7.85 -0.88 -12.32
C ASN A 125 8.20 -1.16 -13.79
N ARG A 126 7.25 -0.87 -14.72
CA ARG A 126 7.43 -1.11 -16.16
C ARG A 126 8.66 -0.44 -16.72
N ALA A 127 8.99 0.77 -16.26
CA ALA A 127 10.21 1.48 -16.70
C ALA A 127 11.53 0.74 -16.35
N ASN A 128 11.50 -0.16 -15.38
CA ASN A 128 12.66 -0.92 -14.93
C ASN A 128 12.67 -2.37 -15.46
N ILE A 129 11.70 -2.76 -16.29
CA ILE A 129 11.65 -4.09 -16.89
C ILE A 129 12.71 -4.16 -18.00
N ASN A 130 13.53 -5.20 -17.95
CA ASN A 130 14.56 -5.42 -18.96
C ASN A 130 13.95 -6.08 -20.23
N HIS A 131 14.04 -5.37 -21.36
CA HIS A 131 13.56 -5.80 -22.67
C HIS A 131 14.65 -6.38 -23.57
N TYR A 132 15.93 -6.26 -23.19
CA TYR A 132 17.05 -6.51 -24.08
C TYR A 132 17.99 -7.63 -23.63
N GLU A 133 18.20 -7.76 -22.30
CA GLU A 133 19.12 -8.74 -21.76
C GLU A 133 18.41 -10.09 -21.57
N TYR A 134 18.88 -11.07 -22.31
CA TYR A 134 18.39 -12.45 -22.22
C TYR A 134 19.05 -13.18 -21.04
N LYS A 135 18.23 -13.89 -20.27
CA LYS A 135 18.66 -14.71 -19.13
C LYS A 135 18.02 -16.09 -19.16
N THR A 136 18.69 -17.05 -18.54
CA THR A 136 18.12 -18.39 -18.32
C THR A 136 17.24 -18.39 -17.08
N TRP A 137 15.98 -18.79 -17.22
CA TRP A 137 14.99 -18.79 -16.14
C TRP A 137 14.74 -20.21 -15.62
N LYS A 138 15.34 -20.53 -14.45
CA LYS A 138 15.18 -21.85 -13.82
C LYS A 138 13.73 -22.19 -13.49
N SER A 139 12.89 -21.21 -13.19
CA SER A 139 11.46 -21.37 -12.89
C SER A 139 10.61 -21.76 -14.11
N PHE A 140 11.14 -21.58 -15.33
CA PHE A 140 10.46 -21.90 -16.59
C PHE A 140 10.99 -23.18 -17.26
N ARG A 141 11.69 -24.02 -16.52
CA ARG A 141 12.26 -25.28 -17.05
C ARG A 141 11.18 -26.16 -17.65
N ALA A 142 11.27 -26.44 -18.99
CA ALA A 142 10.60 -27.55 -19.70
C ALA A 142 10.91 -27.51 -21.22
N PRO A 143 11.43 -28.49 -21.83
CA PRO A 143 12.45 -29.48 -21.46
C PRO A 143 13.84 -28.87 -21.31
N LYS A 144 14.03 -27.62 -21.78
CA LYS A 144 15.25 -26.80 -21.61
C LYS A 144 14.90 -25.49 -20.92
N TYR A 145 15.89 -24.90 -20.22
CA TYR A 145 15.71 -23.57 -19.67
C TYR A 145 15.51 -22.55 -20.80
N PRO A 146 14.39 -21.82 -20.85
CA PRO A 146 14.22 -20.81 -21.86
C PRO A 146 15.18 -19.65 -21.63
N PHE A 147 15.64 -19.07 -22.72
CA PHE A 147 16.47 -17.88 -22.75
C PHE A 147 15.55 -16.70 -23.10
N LEU A 148 15.18 -15.89 -22.12
CA LEU A 148 14.14 -14.86 -22.22
C LEU A 148 14.60 -13.57 -21.58
N THR A 149 14.08 -12.44 -22.06
CA THR A 149 14.13 -11.16 -21.34
C THR A 149 13.11 -11.16 -20.17
N GLU A 150 13.20 -10.18 -19.27
CA GLU A 150 12.20 -10.02 -18.21
C GLU A 150 10.81 -9.76 -18.79
N ALA A 151 10.69 -8.94 -19.83
CA ALA A 151 9.42 -8.66 -20.50
C ALA A 151 8.79 -9.94 -21.05
N MET A 152 9.55 -10.75 -21.81
CA MET A 152 9.07 -12.02 -22.35
C MET A 152 8.66 -13.01 -21.25
N MET A 153 9.33 -12.98 -20.10
CA MET A 153 8.98 -13.81 -18.96
C MET A 153 7.66 -13.36 -18.34
N ILE A 154 7.45 -12.03 -18.19
CA ILE A 154 6.19 -11.46 -17.71
C ILE A 154 5.04 -11.84 -18.65
N ASP A 155 5.21 -11.66 -19.95
CA ASP A 155 4.20 -12.04 -20.96
C ASP A 155 3.76 -13.49 -20.80
N ARG A 156 4.73 -14.41 -20.64
CA ARG A 156 4.43 -15.83 -20.39
C ARG A 156 3.71 -16.09 -19.06
N LEU A 157 3.96 -15.31 -18.03
CA LEU A 157 3.22 -15.43 -16.78
C LEU A 157 1.77 -14.99 -16.95
N LEU A 158 1.54 -13.91 -17.69
CA LEU A 158 0.21 -13.37 -17.95
C LEU A 158 -0.63 -14.28 -18.85
N GLU A 159 0.00 -15.03 -19.77
CA GLU A 159 -0.68 -16.03 -20.59
C GLU A 159 -1.31 -17.18 -19.78
N PHE A 160 -0.90 -17.40 -18.54
CA PHE A 160 -1.47 -18.46 -17.70
C PHE A 160 -2.84 -18.09 -17.13
N SER A 161 -3.20 -16.82 -17.11
CA SER A 161 -4.44 -16.33 -16.50
C SER A 161 -4.98 -15.12 -17.26
N PRO A 162 -6.09 -15.28 -18.01
CA PRO A 162 -6.75 -14.15 -18.65
C PRO A 162 -7.10 -13.01 -17.71
N PRO A 163 -7.64 -13.24 -16.47
CA PRO A 163 -7.91 -12.16 -15.53
C PRO A 163 -6.66 -11.36 -15.12
N LEU A 164 -5.52 -12.03 -14.93
CA LEU A 164 -4.26 -11.33 -14.65
C LEU A 164 -3.77 -10.53 -15.86
N LYS A 165 -3.90 -11.09 -17.05
CA LYS A 165 -3.48 -10.44 -18.28
C LYS A 165 -4.28 -9.15 -18.52
N GLU A 166 -5.59 -9.19 -18.25
CA GLU A 166 -6.47 -8.04 -18.38
C GLU A 166 -6.20 -6.99 -17.29
N ALA A 167 -5.99 -7.38 -16.03
CA ALA A 167 -5.76 -6.47 -14.92
C ALA A 167 -4.38 -5.80 -14.95
N TYR A 168 -3.38 -6.42 -15.58
CA TYR A 168 -1.99 -5.98 -15.55
C TYR A 168 -1.76 -4.54 -16.08
N PRO A 169 -2.29 -4.14 -17.25
CA PRO A 169 -2.12 -2.78 -17.75
C PRO A 169 -2.75 -1.74 -16.81
N PHE A 170 -3.98 -1.96 -16.35
CA PHE A 170 -4.68 -1.02 -15.46
C PHE A 170 -3.97 -0.84 -14.12
N PHE A 171 -3.46 -1.93 -13.53
CA PHE A 171 -2.64 -1.86 -12.32
C PHE A 171 -1.42 -0.96 -12.52
N HIS A 172 -0.69 -1.14 -13.62
CA HIS A 172 0.52 -0.37 -13.88
C HIS A 172 0.25 1.08 -14.26
N GLU A 173 -0.82 1.37 -15.00
CA GLU A 173 -1.23 2.73 -15.33
C GLU A 173 -1.60 3.53 -14.08
N LEU A 174 -2.33 2.92 -13.13
CA LEU A 174 -2.61 3.54 -11.84
C LEU A 174 -1.34 3.82 -11.02
N VAL A 175 -0.43 2.85 -10.95
CA VAL A 175 0.85 3.04 -10.24
C VAL A 175 1.68 4.14 -10.89
N GLU A 176 1.66 4.24 -12.21
CA GLU A 176 2.38 5.27 -12.97
C GLU A 176 1.75 6.65 -12.77
N ALA A 177 0.43 6.80 -12.90
CA ALA A 177 -0.27 8.05 -12.64
C ALA A 177 0.00 8.56 -11.22
N PHE A 178 -0.01 7.67 -10.22
CA PHE A 178 0.31 8.03 -8.85
C PHE A 178 1.78 8.49 -8.69
N ARG A 179 2.72 7.79 -9.29
CA ARG A 179 4.15 8.13 -9.26
C ARG A 179 4.43 9.46 -9.95
N ASP A 180 3.77 9.69 -11.08
CA ASP A 180 3.95 10.89 -11.90
C ASP A 180 3.18 12.10 -11.33
N LYS A 181 2.46 11.88 -10.21
CA LYS A 181 1.73 12.89 -9.45
C LYS A 181 0.61 13.55 -10.26
N ASP A 182 -0.11 12.74 -11.00
CA ASP A 182 -1.26 13.16 -11.80
C ASP A 182 -2.57 12.66 -11.15
N PRO A 183 -3.19 13.44 -10.23
CA PRO A 183 -4.41 13.04 -9.56
C PRO A 183 -5.59 12.92 -10.53
N ASP A 184 -5.69 13.78 -11.55
CA ASP A 184 -6.80 13.77 -12.50
C ASP A 184 -6.79 12.46 -13.30
N LEU A 185 -5.63 12.07 -13.83
CA LEU A 185 -5.47 10.78 -14.51
C LEU A 185 -5.73 9.61 -13.56
N PHE A 186 -5.18 9.65 -12.35
CA PHE A 186 -5.33 8.57 -11.38
C PHE A 186 -6.80 8.31 -11.02
N PHE A 187 -7.58 9.34 -10.74
CA PHE A 187 -8.98 9.19 -10.36
C PHE A 187 -9.88 8.90 -11.55
N SER A 188 -9.58 9.41 -12.75
CA SER A 188 -10.32 9.01 -13.96
C SER A 188 -10.11 7.52 -14.28
N LEU A 189 -8.89 7.01 -14.18
CA LEU A 189 -8.60 5.57 -14.34
C LEU A 189 -9.37 4.71 -13.33
N LEU A 190 -9.46 5.14 -12.07
CA LEU A 190 -10.23 4.41 -11.04
C LEU A 190 -11.74 4.44 -11.31
N ALA A 191 -12.27 5.55 -11.80
CA ALA A 191 -13.70 5.69 -12.11
C ALA A 191 -14.11 4.88 -13.35
N GLU A 192 -13.21 4.75 -14.33
CA GLU A 192 -13.45 4.12 -15.63
C GLU A 192 -12.95 2.67 -15.71
N LEU A 193 -12.66 2.02 -14.59
CA LEU A 193 -12.22 0.61 -14.58
C LEU A 193 -13.27 -0.29 -15.25
N PRO A 194 -12.90 -1.08 -16.27
CA PRO A 194 -13.83 -1.93 -17.00
C PRO A 194 -14.59 -2.92 -16.12
N GLU A 195 -15.85 -3.14 -16.43
CA GLU A 195 -16.67 -4.15 -15.74
C GLU A 195 -16.22 -5.59 -16.02
N THR A 196 -15.42 -5.79 -17.07
CA THR A 196 -14.83 -7.10 -17.40
C THR A 196 -13.72 -7.52 -16.46
N LEU A 197 -13.11 -6.57 -15.73
CA LEU A 197 -12.10 -6.87 -14.72
C LEU A 197 -12.70 -7.70 -13.59
N ASP A 198 -11.86 -8.51 -12.99
CA ASP A 198 -12.22 -9.24 -11.77
C ASP A 198 -12.84 -8.32 -10.71
N ASP A 199 -14.04 -8.68 -10.23
CA ASP A 199 -14.83 -7.85 -9.31
C ASP A 199 -14.08 -7.47 -8.05
N SER A 200 -13.41 -8.42 -7.40
CA SER A 200 -12.66 -8.17 -6.17
C SER A 200 -11.46 -7.27 -6.39
N PHE A 201 -10.79 -7.37 -7.54
CA PHE A 201 -9.70 -6.48 -7.91
C PHE A 201 -10.21 -5.07 -8.15
N ARG A 202 -11.30 -4.94 -8.92
CA ARG A 202 -11.95 -3.67 -9.23
C ARG A 202 -12.45 -2.96 -7.97
N GLU A 203 -13.21 -3.65 -7.11
CA GLU A 203 -13.73 -3.09 -5.85
C GLU A 203 -12.61 -2.59 -4.93
N LYS A 204 -11.52 -3.35 -4.82
CA LYS A 204 -10.37 -2.92 -4.00
C LYS A 204 -9.72 -1.65 -4.53
N LEU A 205 -9.57 -1.52 -5.84
CA LEU A 205 -9.03 -0.29 -6.44
C LEU A 205 -10.00 0.87 -6.29
N GLN A 206 -11.29 0.65 -6.56
CA GLN A 206 -12.31 1.68 -6.42
C GLN A 206 -12.49 2.18 -4.99
N ASN A 207 -12.13 1.37 -3.99
CA ASN A 207 -12.09 1.84 -2.59
C ASN A 207 -11.15 3.06 -2.39
N LEU A 208 -10.16 3.24 -3.25
CA LEU A 208 -9.28 4.43 -3.23
C LEU A 208 -10.05 5.74 -3.50
N LEU A 209 -11.17 5.69 -4.23
CA LEU A 209 -12.03 6.86 -4.47
C LEU A 209 -12.55 7.48 -3.16
N THR A 210 -12.74 6.67 -2.11
CA THR A 210 -13.20 7.17 -0.80
C THR A 210 -12.15 8.03 -0.08
N TYR A 211 -10.92 8.01 -0.58
CA TYR A 211 -9.77 8.71 -0.01
C TYR A 211 -9.20 9.79 -0.94
N GLU A 212 -9.99 10.29 -1.88
CA GLU A 212 -9.56 11.19 -2.95
C GLU A 212 -8.76 12.39 -2.42
N GLU A 213 -9.28 13.12 -1.43
CA GLU A 213 -8.61 14.28 -0.83
C GLU A 213 -7.22 13.92 -0.29
N GLY A 214 -7.12 12.86 0.50
CA GLY A 214 -5.86 12.45 1.13
C GLY A 214 -4.84 11.89 0.13
N ILE A 215 -5.28 11.23 -0.93
CA ILE A 215 -4.43 10.72 -2.01
C ILE A 215 -3.94 11.87 -2.90
N THR A 216 -4.81 12.81 -3.26
CA THR A 216 -4.45 14.02 -3.99
C THR A 216 -3.40 14.82 -3.22
N ASN A 217 -3.61 15.02 -1.92
CA ASN A 217 -2.65 15.68 -1.06
C ASN A 217 -1.30 14.93 -1.00
N ALA A 218 -1.32 13.59 -1.00
CA ALA A 218 -0.10 12.77 -1.04
C ALA A 218 0.70 12.95 -2.33
N MET A 219 0.06 13.27 -3.45
CA MET A 219 0.73 13.58 -4.72
C MET A 219 1.32 15.00 -4.72
N ILE A 220 0.57 15.97 -4.18
CA ILE A 220 0.93 17.39 -4.21
C ILE A 220 2.01 17.72 -3.18
N TYR A 221 1.85 17.25 -1.92
CA TYR A 221 2.72 17.60 -0.81
C TYR A 221 3.83 16.57 -0.60
N PRO A 222 5.05 17.00 -0.17
CA PRO A 222 6.21 16.10 -0.02
C PRO A 222 6.24 15.29 1.27
N TYR A 223 5.15 15.27 2.03
CA TYR A 223 5.11 14.66 3.36
C TYR A 223 4.95 13.14 3.31
N SER A 224 5.54 12.44 4.27
CA SER A 224 5.43 10.97 4.43
C SER A 224 5.66 10.56 5.88
N ASN A 225 5.21 9.35 6.24
CA ASN A 225 5.37 8.76 7.58
C ASN A 225 6.75 8.13 7.82
N GLY A 226 7.71 8.22 6.89
CA GLY A 226 9.00 7.54 7.00
C GLY A 226 9.76 7.80 8.31
N LYS A 227 9.66 8.99 8.89
CA LYS A 227 10.32 9.32 10.17
C LYS A 227 9.67 8.60 11.36
N ILE A 228 8.34 8.48 11.37
CA ILE A 228 7.60 7.80 12.46
C ILE A 228 7.69 6.28 12.31
N GLU A 229 7.72 5.75 11.08
CA GLU A 229 7.94 4.32 10.81
C GLU A 229 9.32 3.86 11.34
N ALA A 230 10.37 4.69 11.17
CA ALA A 230 11.68 4.42 11.74
C ALA A 230 11.63 4.32 13.27
N LYS A 231 10.85 5.20 13.95
CA LYS A 231 10.62 5.14 15.40
C LYS A 231 9.84 3.91 15.82
N ASN A 232 8.81 3.55 15.09
CA ASN A 232 8.05 2.31 15.33
C ASN A 232 8.93 1.06 15.19
N THR A 233 9.84 1.05 14.23
CA THR A 233 10.82 -0.03 14.09
C THR A 233 11.77 -0.09 15.29
N HIS A 234 12.23 1.05 15.80
CA HIS A 234 13.05 1.14 16.99
C HIS A 234 12.31 0.62 18.24
N ILE A 235 11.06 1.04 18.45
CA ILE A 235 10.20 0.54 19.55
C ILE A 235 10.02 -0.97 19.46
N LYS A 236 9.75 -1.52 18.27
CA LYS A 236 9.65 -2.97 18.06
C LYS A 236 10.95 -3.70 18.39
N THR A 237 12.09 -3.11 18.06
CA THR A 237 13.42 -3.68 18.37
C THR A 237 13.68 -3.65 19.85
N MET A 238 13.42 -2.52 20.53
CA MET A 238 13.57 -2.44 22.00
C MET A 238 12.69 -3.47 22.71
N LYS A 239 11.43 -3.63 22.31
CA LYS A 239 10.53 -4.67 22.86
C LYS A 239 11.12 -6.06 22.70
N ARG A 240 11.69 -6.38 21.55
CA ARG A 240 12.30 -7.68 21.26
C ARG A 240 13.51 -7.93 22.14
N VAL A 241 14.34 -6.91 22.40
CA VAL A 241 15.55 -7.02 23.24
C VAL A 241 15.20 -7.08 24.73
N SER A 242 14.16 -6.36 25.16
CA SER A 242 13.79 -6.27 26.58
C SER A 242 12.95 -7.45 27.10
N TYR A 243 12.28 -8.17 26.22
CA TYR A 243 11.33 -9.25 26.57
C TYR A 243 11.60 -10.57 25.81
N GLY A 244 12.67 -10.61 25.03
CA GLY A 244 13.22 -11.62 24.16
C GLY A 244 13.32 -12.88 24.15
#